data_ed89c72199ee37d14ae1b3d326f3225f
#
_entry.id   ed89c72199ee37d14ae1b3d326f3225f
#
_cell.length_a   1.000
_cell.length_b   1.000
_cell.length_c   1.000
_cell.angle_alpha   90.00
_cell.angle_beta   90.00
_cell.angle_gamma   90.00
#
_symmetry.space_group_name_H-M   'P 1'
#
loop_
_entity.id
_entity.type
_entity.pdbx_description
1 polymer ?
#
loop_
_entity_poly.entity_id
_entity_poly.type
_entity_poly.pdbx_seq_one_letter_code
_entity_poly.pdbx_strand_id
1 'polypeptide(L)'
;MTLRQFYDWQTAGGAGDVSRLVRILEEHAVPWCMIGGLAVNHWAEEPMATADVDLVIATDRLDSCLEALAAAGFTATTFEWSVNLKGRSTVSIQISTEDFYKTYPERAVPADVHGILMRVASLEDTLRGKLKAWAEPGRRPSKRQKDLTDIFRLAEAHPHLRPLLPEAVLARLDE
;
A
#
# COMPACT_ATOMS: atom_id res chain seq x y z
N MET A 1 -8.10 -14.64 -18.66
CA MET A 1 -7.05 -13.79 -18.03
C MET A 1 -6.70 -14.40 -16.68
N THR A 2 -5.42 -14.69 -16.42
CA THR A 2 -4.98 -15.19 -15.11
C THR A 2 -4.95 -14.06 -14.08
N LEU A 3 -5.00 -14.40 -12.77
CA LEU A 3 -4.85 -13.41 -11.70
C LEU A 3 -3.56 -12.60 -11.84
N ARG A 4 -2.46 -13.25 -12.25
CA ARG A 4 -1.18 -12.57 -12.48
C ARG A 4 -1.24 -11.60 -13.65
N GLN A 5 -1.90 -11.94 -14.76
CA GLN A 5 -2.11 -11.02 -15.88
C GLN A 5 -2.96 -9.82 -15.49
N PHE A 6 -3.97 -10.03 -14.63
CA PHE A 6 -4.78 -8.96 -14.09
C PHE A 6 -3.95 -8.03 -13.19
N TYR A 7 -3.10 -8.59 -12.33
CA TYR A 7 -2.18 -7.82 -11.49
C TYR A 7 -1.16 -7.03 -12.32
N ASP A 8 -0.57 -7.63 -13.33
CA ASP A 8 0.31 -6.96 -14.27
C ASP A 8 -0.37 -5.77 -14.97
N TRP A 9 -1.60 -5.96 -15.39
CA TRP A 9 -2.39 -4.88 -15.96
C TRP A 9 -2.68 -3.77 -14.95
N GLN A 10 -3.00 -4.10 -13.69
CA GLN A 10 -3.23 -3.13 -12.63
C GLN A 10 -1.96 -2.37 -12.22
N THR A 11 -0.81 -3.01 -12.28
CA THR A 11 0.49 -2.47 -11.83
C THR A 11 1.40 -2.05 -13.00
N ALA A 12 0.86 -1.78 -14.16
CA ALA A 12 1.62 -1.37 -15.35
C ALA A 12 2.81 -2.32 -15.66
N GLY A 13 2.59 -3.64 -15.58
CA GLY A 13 3.61 -4.67 -15.86
C GLY A 13 4.56 -4.94 -14.69
N GLY A 14 4.24 -4.48 -13.50
CA GLY A 14 5.13 -4.51 -12.34
C GLY A 14 5.18 -5.80 -11.53
N ALA A 15 4.39 -6.85 -11.87
CA ALA A 15 4.32 -8.08 -11.07
C ALA A 15 5.70 -8.72 -10.85
N GLY A 16 6.58 -8.68 -11.85
CA GLY A 16 7.94 -9.20 -11.76
C GLY A 16 8.81 -8.43 -10.75
N ASP A 17 8.71 -7.11 -10.76
CA ASP A 17 9.45 -6.25 -9.82
C ASP A 17 8.91 -6.42 -8.40
N VAL A 18 7.59 -6.45 -8.23
CA VAL A 18 6.96 -6.66 -6.91
C VAL A 18 7.32 -8.02 -6.33
N SER A 19 7.25 -9.10 -7.15
CA SER A 19 7.65 -10.44 -6.69
C SER A 19 9.11 -10.49 -6.25
N ARG A 20 10.01 -9.83 -6.98
CA ARG A 20 11.44 -9.76 -6.63
C ARG A 20 11.66 -8.95 -5.35
N LEU A 21 10.97 -7.82 -5.20
CA LEU A 21 11.00 -7.02 -3.99
C LEU A 21 10.54 -7.84 -2.77
N VAL A 22 9.37 -8.46 -2.84
CA VAL A 22 8.82 -9.27 -1.75
C VAL A 22 9.78 -10.39 -1.35
N ARG A 23 10.36 -11.11 -2.34
CA ARG A 23 11.34 -12.15 -2.07
C ARG A 23 12.54 -11.63 -1.29
N ILE A 24 13.09 -10.46 -1.65
CA ILE A 24 14.23 -9.86 -0.94
C ILE A 24 13.84 -9.50 0.49
N LEU A 25 12.67 -8.89 0.71
CA LEU A 25 12.20 -8.53 2.05
C LEU A 25 12.05 -9.77 2.94
N GLU A 26 11.50 -10.86 2.42
CA GLU A 26 11.32 -12.11 3.16
C GLU A 26 12.67 -12.83 3.41
N GLU A 27 13.56 -12.91 2.40
CA GLU A 27 14.90 -13.51 2.54
C GLU A 27 15.77 -12.81 3.61
N HIS A 28 15.60 -11.51 3.76
CA HIS A 28 16.33 -10.71 4.77
C HIS A 28 15.56 -10.56 6.09
N ALA A 29 14.42 -11.23 6.23
CA ALA A 29 13.55 -11.16 7.41
C ALA A 29 13.23 -9.71 7.84
N VAL A 30 12.99 -8.84 6.86
CA VAL A 30 12.66 -7.42 7.09
C VAL A 30 11.16 -7.31 7.41
N PRO A 31 10.76 -6.74 8.53
CA PRO A 31 9.35 -6.47 8.79
C PRO A 31 8.81 -5.42 7.79
N TRP A 32 7.74 -5.76 7.10
CA TRP A 32 7.14 -4.91 6.07
C TRP A 32 5.65 -5.18 5.91
N CYS A 33 4.93 -4.24 5.30
CA CYS A 33 3.57 -4.49 4.81
C CYS A 33 3.23 -3.60 3.61
N MET A 34 2.30 -4.08 2.80
CA MET A 34 1.65 -3.33 1.74
C MET A 34 0.56 -2.45 2.33
N ILE A 35 0.52 -1.19 1.91
CA ILE A 35 -0.49 -0.19 2.26
C ILE A 35 -1.14 0.39 0.99
N GLY A 36 -1.87 1.48 1.11
CA GLY A 36 -2.36 2.24 -0.04
C GLY A 36 -3.48 1.54 -0.82
N GLY A 37 -3.56 1.82 -2.11
CA GLY A 37 -4.64 1.35 -2.98
C GLY A 37 -4.73 -0.16 -3.14
N LEU A 38 -3.59 -0.87 -3.15
CA LEU A 38 -3.59 -2.32 -3.24
C LEU A 38 -4.07 -2.99 -1.95
N ALA A 39 -3.77 -2.41 -0.78
CA ALA A 39 -4.32 -2.89 0.49
C ALA A 39 -5.85 -2.70 0.54
N VAL A 40 -6.35 -1.56 0.06
CA VAL A 40 -7.81 -1.34 -0.10
C VAL A 40 -8.42 -2.39 -1.03
N ASN A 41 -7.80 -2.66 -2.16
CA ASN A 41 -8.28 -3.68 -3.11
C ASN A 41 -8.34 -5.09 -2.49
N HIS A 42 -7.41 -5.39 -1.58
CA HIS A 42 -7.45 -6.66 -0.85
C HIS A 42 -8.68 -6.75 0.08
N TRP A 43 -9.00 -5.67 0.77
CA TRP A 43 -10.07 -5.66 1.77
C TRP A 43 -11.45 -5.34 1.19
N ALA A 44 -11.53 -4.61 0.07
CA ALA A 44 -12.78 -4.27 -0.60
C ALA A 44 -13.20 -5.39 -1.57
N GLU A 45 -14.49 -5.54 -1.82
CA GLU A 45 -15.03 -6.58 -2.69
C GLU A 45 -14.71 -6.35 -4.17
N GLU A 46 -14.62 -5.08 -4.60
CA GLU A 46 -14.37 -4.69 -6.00
C GLU A 46 -13.00 -4.00 -6.14
N PRO A 47 -12.01 -4.62 -6.79
CA PRO A 47 -10.71 -4.00 -6.96
C PRO A 47 -10.74 -2.86 -7.98
N MET A 48 -10.04 -1.78 -7.69
CA MET A 48 -9.80 -0.66 -8.60
C MET A 48 -8.36 -0.67 -9.10
N ALA A 49 -8.15 -0.24 -10.35
CA ALA A 49 -6.82 -0.10 -10.91
C ALA A 49 -5.97 0.91 -10.12
N THR A 50 -4.73 0.55 -9.84
CA THR A 50 -3.74 1.40 -9.20
C THR A 50 -2.36 1.16 -9.82
N ALA A 51 -1.66 2.24 -10.14
CA ALA A 51 -0.32 2.19 -10.73
C ALA A 51 0.80 2.16 -9.69
N ASP A 52 0.46 2.43 -8.43
CA ASP A 52 1.43 2.57 -7.35
C ASP A 52 1.38 1.35 -6.42
N VAL A 53 2.54 0.92 -5.97
CA VAL A 53 2.72 -0.10 -4.93
C VAL A 53 3.31 0.60 -3.72
N ASP A 54 2.50 0.77 -2.68
CA ASP A 54 2.88 1.48 -1.47
C ASP A 54 3.20 0.48 -0.36
N LEU A 55 4.36 0.65 0.27
CA LEU A 55 4.86 -0.23 1.33
C LEU A 55 5.28 0.57 2.56
N VAL A 56 5.30 -0.12 3.69
CA VAL A 56 6.01 0.28 4.91
C VAL A 56 7.05 -0.77 5.23
N ILE A 57 8.25 -0.34 5.57
CA ILE A 57 9.35 -1.20 6.03
C ILE A 57 9.79 -0.68 7.40
N ALA A 58 10.10 -1.59 8.32
CA ALA A 58 10.65 -1.22 9.61
C ALA A 58 11.90 -0.35 9.46
N THR A 59 11.90 0.83 10.06
CA THR A 59 12.89 1.90 9.79
C THR A 59 14.31 1.53 10.21
N ASP A 60 14.48 0.71 11.23
CA ASP A 60 15.77 0.18 11.68
C ASP A 60 16.42 -0.79 10.70
N ARG A 61 15.65 -1.30 9.74
CA ARG A 61 16.12 -2.25 8.70
C ARG A 61 16.16 -1.61 7.32
N LEU A 62 15.79 -0.34 7.17
CA LEU A 62 15.64 0.31 5.87
C LEU A 62 16.95 0.36 5.08
N ASP A 63 18.04 0.82 5.70
CA ASP A 63 19.32 0.98 5.00
C ASP A 63 19.87 -0.36 4.48
N SER A 64 19.88 -1.40 5.32
CA SER A 64 20.32 -2.73 4.90
C SER A 64 19.41 -3.33 3.82
N CYS A 65 18.12 -3.03 3.88
CA CYS A 65 17.17 -3.43 2.86
C CYS A 65 17.43 -2.73 1.52
N LEU A 66 17.72 -1.43 1.54
CA LEU A 66 18.03 -0.66 0.34
C LEU A 66 19.32 -1.14 -0.34
N GLU A 67 20.33 -1.54 0.43
CA GLU A 67 21.55 -2.16 -0.10
C GLU A 67 21.25 -3.47 -0.83
N ALA A 68 20.44 -4.35 -0.22
CA ALA A 68 20.04 -5.62 -0.84
C ALA A 68 19.20 -5.40 -2.12
N LEU A 69 18.32 -4.41 -2.10
CA LEU A 69 17.51 -4.03 -3.26
C LEU A 69 18.36 -3.44 -4.39
N ALA A 70 19.35 -2.62 -4.07
CA ALA A 70 20.30 -2.08 -5.04
C ALA A 70 21.12 -3.20 -5.71
N ALA A 71 21.59 -4.18 -4.93
CA ALA A 71 22.29 -5.36 -5.45
C ALA A 71 21.39 -6.20 -6.38
N ALA A 72 20.08 -6.19 -6.18
CA ALA A 72 19.09 -6.85 -7.04
C ALA A 72 18.65 -6.01 -8.26
N GLY A 73 19.24 -4.84 -8.45
CA GLY A 73 19.01 -3.98 -9.62
C GLY A 73 17.86 -2.98 -9.46
N PHE A 74 17.43 -2.67 -8.23
CA PHE A 74 16.55 -1.54 -7.97
C PHE A 74 17.36 -0.25 -7.81
N THR A 75 16.79 0.86 -8.25
CA THR A 75 17.30 2.20 -7.99
C THR A 75 16.42 2.88 -6.97
N ALA A 76 17.01 3.43 -5.91
CA ALA A 76 16.29 4.14 -4.85
C ALA A 76 16.49 5.65 -4.97
N THR A 77 15.42 6.41 -4.77
CA THR A 77 15.44 7.87 -4.61
C THR A 77 14.77 8.22 -3.29
N THR A 78 15.54 8.82 -2.38
CA THR A 78 15.09 9.17 -1.03
C THR A 78 14.52 10.58 -0.99
N PHE A 79 13.34 10.72 -0.38
CA PHE A 79 12.67 11.97 -0.05
C PHE A 79 12.52 12.08 1.48
N GLU A 80 12.00 13.19 1.96
CA GLU A 80 11.86 13.45 3.41
C GLU A 80 11.05 12.36 4.13
N TRP A 81 9.97 11.87 3.50
CA TRP A 81 9.03 10.92 4.12
C TRP A 81 8.81 9.65 3.30
N SER A 82 9.63 9.42 2.29
CA SER A 82 9.51 8.22 1.46
C SER A 82 10.78 7.88 0.71
N VAL A 83 10.86 6.63 0.27
CA VAL A 83 11.86 6.16 -0.69
C VAL A 83 11.11 5.59 -1.88
N ASN A 84 11.39 6.12 -3.07
CA ASN A 84 10.86 5.59 -4.32
C ASN A 84 11.84 4.58 -4.89
N LEU A 85 11.34 3.40 -5.22
CA LEU A 85 12.10 2.35 -5.89
C LEU A 85 11.69 2.22 -7.35
N LYS A 86 12.67 2.04 -8.21
CA LYS A 86 12.47 1.74 -9.62
C LYS A 86 13.21 0.45 -9.97
N GLY A 87 12.47 -0.53 -10.48
CA GLY A 87 13.00 -1.78 -11.00
C GLY A 87 13.12 -1.75 -12.52
N ARG A 88 12.79 -2.85 -13.17
CA ARG A 88 12.84 -3.03 -14.64
C ARG A 88 11.55 -2.60 -15.34
N SER A 89 10.45 -2.57 -14.64
CA SER A 89 9.13 -2.17 -15.16
C SER A 89 8.86 -0.68 -14.93
N THR A 90 7.68 -0.24 -15.35
CA THR A 90 7.21 1.13 -15.14
C THR A 90 6.42 1.31 -13.83
N VAL A 91 6.25 0.25 -13.05
CA VAL A 91 5.55 0.33 -11.75
C VAL A 91 6.25 1.31 -10.82
N SER A 92 5.47 2.14 -10.16
CA SER A 92 5.95 3.01 -9.10
C SER A 92 5.86 2.26 -7.77
N ILE A 93 7.00 2.05 -7.12
CA ILE A 93 7.07 1.44 -5.79
C ILE A 93 7.51 2.53 -4.81
N GLN A 94 6.71 2.77 -3.78
CA GLN A 94 7.01 3.77 -2.77
C GLN A 94 7.04 3.13 -1.38
N ILE A 95 8.11 3.36 -0.65
CA ILE A 95 8.25 2.99 0.76
C ILE A 95 8.00 4.24 1.59
N SER A 96 6.98 4.24 2.44
CA SER A 96 6.76 5.32 3.40
C SER A 96 7.71 5.16 4.59
N THR A 97 8.33 6.28 4.99
CA THR A 97 9.22 6.38 6.15
C THR A 97 8.59 7.21 7.27
N GLU A 98 7.32 7.57 7.16
CA GLU A 98 6.60 8.33 8.18
C GLU A 98 6.39 7.49 9.45
N ASP A 99 6.67 8.08 10.61
CA ASP A 99 6.45 7.46 11.93
C ASP A 99 5.02 6.95 12.15
N PHE A 100 4.05 7.56 11.50
CA PHE A 100 2.64 7.15 11.56
C PHE A 100 2.44 5.67 11.20
N TYR A 101 3.22 5.15 10.25
CA TYR A 101 3.07 3.79 9.73
C TYR A 101 4.00 2.76 10.38
N LYS A 102 4.93 3.17 11.25
CA LYS A 102 6.04 2.33 11.74
C LYS A 102 5.62 1.01 12.39
N THR A 103 4.44 0.96 13.01
CA THR A 103 3.92 -0.24 13.68
C THR A 103 3.00 -1.10 12.80
N TYR A 104 2.70 -0.69 11.57
CA TYR A 104 1.82 -1.42 10.66
C TYR A 104 2.34 -2.82 10.32
N PRO A 105 3.66 -3.03 10.08
CA PRO A 105 4.18 -4.36 9.80
C PRO A 105 3.91 -5.39 10.90
N GLU A 106 3.80 -4.97 12.16
CA GLU A 106 3.54 -5.85 13.31
C GLU A 106 2.14 -6.49 13.26
N ARG A 107 1.18 -5.80 12.65
CA ARG A 107 -0.23 -6.22 12.53
C ARG A 107 -0.61 -6.66 11.12
N ALA A 108 0.37 -6.72 10.22
CA ALA A 108 0.15 -7.13 8.86
C ALA A 108 -0.30 -8.59 8.78
N VAL A 109 -1.20 -8.87 7.86
CA VAL A 109 -1.71 -10.22 7.60
C VAL A 109 -1.10 -10.77 6.31
N PRO A 110 -0.72 -12.06 6.26
CA PRO A 110 -0.33 -12.70 5.01
C PRO A 110 -1.55 -12.88 4.11
N ALA A 111 -1.40 -12.55 2.84
CA ALA A 111 -2.47 -12.69 1.86
C ALA A 111 -1.90 -13.00 0.47
N ASP A 112 -2.62 -13.79 -0.31
CA ASP A 112 -2.38 -13.91 -1.75
C ASP A 112 -2.96 -12.68 -2.44
N VAL A 113 -2.10 -11.83 -2.98
CA VAL A 113 -2.48 -10.65 -3.75
C VAL A 113 -2.15 -10.91 -5.21
N HIS A 114 -3.14 -11.42 -5.94
CA HIS A 114 -3.05 -11.75 -7.36
C HIS A 114 -1.90 -12.72 -7.70
N GLY A 115 -1.73 -13.75 -6.89
CA GLY A 115 -0.71 -14.79 -7.09
C GLY A 115 0.67 -14.45 -6.51
N ILE A 116 0.78 -13.37 -5.74
CA ILE A 116 1.97 -13.01 -4.97
C ILE A 116 1.59 -13.06 -3.49
N LEU A 117 2.29 -13.89 -2.72
CA LEU A 117 2.11 -13.91 -1.27
C LEU A 117 2.70 -12.64 -0.68
N MET A 118 1.86 -11.79 -0.11
CA MET A 118 2.22 -10.49 0.43
C MET A 118 1.84 -10.37 1.90
N ARG A 119 2.42 -9.41 2.59
CA ARG A 119 1.98 -8.95 3.90
C ARG A 119 1.15 -7.69 3.70
N VAL A 120 -0.12 -7.73 4.03
CA VAL A 120 -1.05 -6.62 3.84
C VAL A 120 -1.32 -5.97 5.19
N ALA A 121 -1.29 -4.64 5.25
CA ALA A 121 -1.70 -3.91 6.45
C ALA A 121 -3.09 -4.38 6.92
N SER A 122 -3.32 -4.44 8.23
CA SER A 122 -4.63 -4.84 8.77
C SER A 122 -5.75 -3.97 8.19
N LEU A 123 -6.98 -4.44 8.26
CA LEU A 123 -8.14 -3.71 7.77
C LEU A 123 -8.25 -2.32 8.42
N GLU A 124 -8.10 -2.26 9.76
CA GLU A 124 -8.15 -1.00 10.51
C GLU A 124 -6.98 -0.08 10.16
N ASP A 125 -5.76 -0.62 10.01
CA ASP A 125 -4.60 0.18 9.61
C ASP A 125 -4.74 0.70 8.18
N THR A 126 -5.33 -0.09 7.28
CA THR A 126 -5.64 0.35 5.91
C THR A 126 -6.61 1.53 5.93
N LEU A 127 -7.68 1.43 6.74
CA LEU A 127 -8.62 2.55 6.93
C LEU A 127 -7.93 3.78 7.52
N ARG A 128 -7.14 3.62 8.59
CA ARG A 128 -6.40 4.72 9.24
C ARG A 128 -5.47 5.44 8.27
N GLY A 129 -4.76 4.69 7.43
CA GLY A 129 -3.89 5.26 6.40
C GLY A 129 -4.66 6.10 5.38
N LYS A 130 -5.85 5.65 4.96
CA LYS A 130 -6.71 6.40 4.06
C LYS A 130 -7.32 7.65 4.70
N LEU A 131 -7.75 7.55 5.96
CA LEU A 131 -8.24 8.70 6.72
C LEU A 131 -7.15 9.76 6.90
N LYS A 132 -5.92 9.36 7.24
CA LYS A 132 -4.77 10.28 7.33
C LYS A 132 -4.53 10.99 6.00
N ALA A 133 -4.45 10.25 4.90
CA ALA A 133 -4.22 10.81 3.58
C ALA A 133 -5.33 11.77 3.15
N TRP A 134 -6.60 11.40 3.39
CA TRP A 134 -7.74 12.26 3.10
C TRP A 134 -7.73 13.57 3.90
N ALA A 135 -7.35 13.51 5.18
CA ALA A 135 -7.30 14.68 6.09
C ALA A 135 -6.07 15.57 5.87
N GLU A 136 -5.09 15.16 5.06
CA GLU A 136 -3.85 15.89 4.85
C GLU A 136 -4.12 17.30 4.26
N PRO A 137 -3.67 18.41 4.89
CA PRO A 137 -4.00 19.78 4.44
C PRO A 137 -3.53 20.04 3.04
N GLY A 138 -2.50 19.76 2.53
CA GLY A 138 -2.00 20.01 1.17
C GLY A 138 -2.45 19.00 0.10
N ARG A 139 -3.35 18.06 0.46
CA ARG A 139 -3.74 16.96 -0.43
C ARG A 139 -4.43 17.48 -1.69
N ARG A 140 -3.93 17.13 -2.86
CA ARG A 140 -4.53 17.47 -4.16
C ARG A 140 -5.98 17.01 -4.21
N PRO A 141 -6.95 17.82 -4.70
CA PRO A 141 -8.38 17.48 -4.70
C PRO A 141 -8.69 16.10 -5.31
N SER A 142 -8.09 15.76 -6.46
CA SER A 142 -8.29 14.48 -7.12
C SER A 142 -7.79 13.28 -6.29
N LYS A 143 -6.67 13.44 -5.57
CA LYS A 143 -6.15 12.39 -4.67
C LYS A 143 -7.00 12.26 -3.42
N ARG A 144 -7.46 13.39 -2.86
CA ARG A 144 -8.39 13.39 -1.71
C ARG A 144 -9.70 12.70 -2.05
N GLN A 145 -10.25 12.94 -3.26
CA GLN A 145 -11.47 12.27 -3.71
C GLN A 145 -11.25 10.76 -3.87
N LYS A 146 -10.10 10.34 -4.39
CA LYS A 146 -9.75 8.91 -4.46
C LYS A 146 -9.65 8.30 -3.06
N ASP A 147 -9.00 8.97 -2.12
CA ASP A 147 -8.88 8.48 -0.74
C ASP A 147 -10.28 8.36 -0.07
N LEU A 148 -11.17 9.31 -0.31
CA LEU A 148 -12.56 9.24 0.16
C LEU A 148 -13.31 8.04 -0.44
N THR A 149 -13.19 7.81 -1.74
CA THR A 149 -13.76 6.64 -2.41
C THR A 149 -13.23 5.34 -1.82
N ASP A 150 -11.92 5.26 -1.54
CA ASP A 150 -11.32 4.09 -0.91
C ASP A 150 -11.85 3.86 0.51
N ILE A 151 -12.10 4.93 1.30
CA ILE A 151 -12.72 4.85 2.63
C ILE A 151 -14.16 4.30 2.50
N PHE A 152 -14.94 4.77 1.54
CA PHE A 152 -16.30 4.29 1.30
C PHE A 152 -16.32 2.81 0.95
N ARG A 153 -15.46 2.37 0.03
CA ARG A 153 -15.33 0.96 -0.35
C ARG A 153 -15.04 0.04 0.84
N LEU A 154 -14.14 0.48 1.73
CA LEU A 154 -13.84 -0.26 2.97
C LEU A 154 -15.05 -0.31 3.91
N ALA A 155 -15.76 0.81 4.09
CA ALA A 155 -16.92 0.89 4.97
C ALA A 155 -18.15 0.13 4.44
N GLU A 156 -18.31 0.05 3.13
CA GLU A 156 -19.35 -0.74 2.45
C GLU A 156 -19.09 -2.23 2.59
N ALA A 157 -17.85 -2.67 2.32
CA ALA A 157 -17.44 -4.08 2.48
C ALA A 157 -17.41 -4.52 3.97
N HIS A 158 -17.12 -3.58 4.88
CA HIS A 158 -16.93 -3.84 6.32
C HIS A 158 -17.72 -2.84 7.17
N PRO A 159 -19.06 -2.98 7.31
CA PRO A 159 -19.92 -2.02 8.02
C PRO A 159 -19.51 -1.75 9.48
N HIS A 160 -18.83 -2.68 10.13
CA HIS A 160 -18.34 -2.50 11.50
C HIS A 160 -17.23 -1.43 11.63
N LEU A 161 -16.68 -0.94 10.52
CA LEU A 161 -15.73 0.18 10.51
C LEU A 161 -16.41 1.56 10.65
N ARG A 162 -17.72 1.66 10.39
CA ARG A 162 -18.43 2.95 10.45
C ARG A 162 -18.20 3.77 11.74
N PRO A 163 -18.17 3.16 12.94
CA PRO A 163 -17.89 3.91 14.16
C PRO A 163 -16.49 4.54 14.23
N LEU A 164 -15.56 4.13 13.37
CA LEU A 164 -14.21 4.67 13.28
C LEU A 164 -14.10 5.86 12.31
N LEU A 165 -15.18 6.14 11.55
CA LEU A 165 -15.18 7.21 10.55
C LEU A 165 -15.44 8.57 11.21
N PRO A 166 -14.72 9.63 10.81
CA PRO A 166 -15.05 10.99 11.20
C PRO A 166 -16.47 11.38 10.73
N GLU A 167 -17.14 12.25 11.49
CA GLU A 167 -18.48 12.75 11.17
C GLU A 167 -18.57 13.33 9.74
N ALA A 168 -17.56 14.07 9.31
CA ALA A 168 -17.49 14.63 7.96
C ALA A 168 -17.42 13.58 6.84
N VAL A 169 -16.94 12.38 7.13
CA VAL A 169 -16.93 11.23 6.20
C VAL A 169 -18.27 10.51 6.24
N LEU A 170 -18.81 10.28 7.44
CA LEU A 170 -20.13 9.65 7.62
C LEU A 170 -21.23 10.43 6.91
N ALA A 171 -21.27 11.76 7.05
CA ALA A 171 -22.25 12.60 6.38
C ALA A 171 -22.26 12.42 4.86
N ARG A 172 -21.09 12.19 4.26
CA ARG A 172 -20.97 11.96 2.81
C ARG A 172 -21.22 10.52 2.38
N LEU A 173 -21.08 9.57 3.28
CA LEU A 173 -21.38 8.16 3.02
C LEU A 173 -22.89 7.92 3.02
N ASP A 174 -23.65 8.75 3.74
CA ASP A 174 -25.09 8.63 3.90
C ASP A 174 -25.88 9.54 2.91
N GLU A 175 -25.21 10.32 2.03
CA GLU A 175 -25.81 11.08 0.92
C GLU A 175 -26.17 10.16 -0.26
#